data_ed2d16a67113c7fffa073ddea1674c61
#
_entry.id   ed2d16a67113c7fffa073ddea1674c61
#
_cell.length_a   1.000
_cell.length_b   1.000
_cell.length_c   1.000
_cell.angle_alpha   90.00
_cell.angle_beta   90.00
_cell.angle_gamma   90.00
#
_symmetry.space_group_name_H-M   'P 1'
#
loop_
_entity.id
_entity.type
_entity.pdbx_description
1 polymer ?
#
loop_
_entity_poly.entity_id
_entity_poly.type
_entity_poly.pdbx_seq_one_letter_code
_entity_poly.pdbx_strand_id
1 'polypeptide(L)'
;MREKEVTAHDLFKAEYDSMDWCIKKTNPLYLQLQAIDKVLDEMPEILNCVHRDIAAPTGRRKLKSRFGRPVQITSEQALRCAILKQLRGYSYRELANAIDLTSVYRKFTRFYGEEVPHFTTIERVIKVISEGSLQEANRALLLLGIKKKVEDGKAIRHDTTVVQTDIMYPVDSRLLNNTVRVLTRLMSRLREAGGSVYKYSDHSRRSKKRAYQIIVGKGKNIEQRRTLLYRDLLKVQKEVVVQGEKMVALAAGHNQLSATGKSCAAQLRKLIPLAHQVYSQAWRRVIKGEKVPANEKLLSIFETHTDIICRGKKGSPAEFGHKVDFAMGKSGLVTRYEVFRGNPGDNEVIERALTDHINLFGHPPKKLTADRRYFSAANELVASDKGGEKVAIIKPGHLNAARKQLHKQPWFRHLMNWRAGIEGCLSTLLRTFGLKRCLWKSWNSFNAYVGVSVLTYNLRILAGHILQI
;
A
#
# COMPACT_ATOMS: atom_id res chain seq x y z
N MET A 1 8.00 -28.08 -5.65
CA MET A 1 7.89 -26.90 -6.52
C MET A 1 6.44 -26.44 -6.45
N ARG A 2 6.15 -25.13 -6.46
CA ARG A 2 4.75 -24.69 -6.45
C ARG A 2 4.24 -24.71 -7.88
N GLU A 3 3.06 -25.26 -8.09
CA GLU A 3 2.42 -25.29 -9.39
C GLU A 3 2.06 -23.87 -9.84
N LYS A 4 2.20 -23.62 -11.14
CA LYS A 4 1.91 -22.32 -11.75
C LYS A 4 0.42 -22.18 -12.02
N GLU A 5 -0.17 -23.19 -12.62
CA GLU A 5 -1.55 -23.22 -13.09
C GLU A 5 -2.33 -24.38 -12.44
N VAL A 6 -3.64 -24.28 -12.46
CA VAL A 6 -4.49 -25.39 -12.07
C VAL A 6 -4.53 -26.37 -13.24
N THR A 7 -3.96 -27.55 -13.05
CA THR A 7 -4.26 -28.69 -13.91
C THR A 7 -5.67 -29.13 -13.57
N ALA A 8 -6.66 -28.52 -14.24
CA ALA A 8 -8.05 -28.84 -13.99
C ALA A 8 -8.27 -30.34 -14.31
N HIS A 9 -8.87 -31.07 -13.37
CA HIS A 9 -9.64 -32.23 -13.76
C HIS A 9 -10.73 -31.71 -14.70
N ASP A 10 -10.64 -31.99 -16.00
CA ASP A 10 -11.54 -31.49 -17.03
C ASP A 10 -13.03 -31.70 -16.69
N LEU A 11 -13.33 -32.75 -15.92
CA LEU A 11 -14.66 -33.04 -15.38
C LEU A 11 -15.21 -31.92 -14.49
N PHE A 12 -14.44 -31.41 -13.53
CA PHE A 12 -14.89 -30.34 -12.64
C PHE A 12 -15.05 -29.00 -13.37
N LYS A 13 -14.16 -28.73 -14.35
CA LYS A 13 -14.29 -27.53 -15.17
C LYS A 13 -15.58 -27.57 -16.00
N ALA A 14 -15.87 -28.69 -16.64
CA ALA A 14 -17.07 -28.90 -17.42
C ALA A 14 -18.34 -28.77 -16.55
N GLU A 15 -18.32 -29.27 -15.31
CA GLU A 15 -19.43 -29.14 -14.36
C GLU A 15 -19.69 -27.69 -13.99
N TYR A 16 -18.64 -26.91 -13.66
CA TYR A 16 -18.78 -25.48 -13.38
C TYR A 16 -19.17 -24.66 -14.62
N ASP A 17 -18.74 -25.06 -15.80
CA ASP A 17 -19.18 -24.44 -17.06
C ASP A 17 -20.68 -24.73 -17.35
N SER A 18 -21.17 -25.92 -16.96
CA SER A 18 -22.57 -26.26 -17.08
C SER A 18 -23.47 -25.51 -16.07
N MET A 19 -22.95 -25.07 -14.93
CA MET A 19 -23.71 -24.30 -13.92
C MET A 19 -24.00 -22.84 -14.33
N ASP A 20 -23.46 -22.35 -15.43
CA ASP A 20 -23.68 -20.97 -15.92
C ASP A 20 -25.16 -20.65 -16.21
N TRP A 21 -26.01 -21.68 -16.42
CA TRP A 21 -27.45 -21.50 -16.59
C TRP A 21 -28.19 -21.02 -15.34
N CYS A 22 -27.62 -21.24 -14.13
CA CYS A 22 -28.23 -20.80 -12.87
C CYS A 22 -28.04 -19.30 -12.63
N ILE A 23 -27.16 -18.62 -13.41
CA ILE A 23 -26.77 -17.23 -13.19
C ILE A 23 -27.47 -16.38 -14.24
N LYS A 24 -28.09 -15.30 -13.79
CA LYS A 24 -28.66 -14.32 -14.71
C LYS A 24 -27.52 -13.73 -15.57
N LYS A 25 -27.54 -14.04 -16.88
CA LYS A 25 -26.49 -13.63 -17.85
C LYS A 25 -26.27 -12.11 -17.93
N THR A 26 -27.26 -11.32 -17.48
CA THR A 26 -27.18 -9.85 -17.40
C THR A 26 -26.64 -9.34 -16.07
N ASN A 27 -26.20 -10.20 -15.15
CA ASN A 27 -25.63 -9.76 -13.88
C ASN A 27 -24.31 -9.02 -14.13
N PRO A 28 -24.19 -7.72 -13.75
CA PRO A 28 -23.01 -6.91 -14.07
C PRO A 28 -21.71 -7.46 -13.48
N LEU A 29 -21.78 -8.06 -12.29
CA LEU A 29 -20.60 -8.65 -11.64
C LEU A 29 -20.15 -9.91 -12.36
N TYR A 30 -21.08 -10.76 -12.77
CA TYR A 30 -20.78 -11.97 -13.53
C TYR A 30 -20.11 -11.62 -14.86
N LEU A 31 -20.70 -10.69 -15.62
CA LEU A 31 -20.11 -10.20 -16.88
C LEU A 31 -18.71 -9.62 -16.67
N GLN A 32 -18.53 -8.85 -15.60
CA GLN A 32 -17.22 -8.27 -15.27
C GLN A 32 -16.16 -9.34 -14.95
N LEU A 33 -16.53 -10.37 -14.16
CA LEU A 33 -15.62 -11.48 -13.84
C LEU A 33 -15.27 -12.30 -15.07
N GLN A 34 -16.24 -12.60 -15.95
CA GLN A 34 -16.00 -13.28 -17.22
C GLN A 34 -15.07 -12.46 -18.12
N ALA A 35 -15.26 -11.14 -18.17
CA ALA A 35 -14.44 -10.24 -18.95
C ALA A 35 -12.97 -10.25 -18.49
N ILE A 36 -12.76 -10.14 -17.17
CA ILE A 36 -11.43 -10.20 -16.56
C ILE A 36 -10.82 -11.59 -16.78
N ASP A 37 -11.59 -12.64 -16.66
CA ASP A 37 -11.16 -14.03 -16.86
C ASP A 37 -10.58 -14.24 -18.26
N LYS A 38 -11.31 -13.80 -19.30
CA LYS A 38 -10.82 -13.84 -20.69
C LYS A 38 -9.51 -13.08 -20.88
N VAL A 39 -9.38 -11.88 -20.30
CA VAL A 39 -8.15 -11.09 -20.40
C VAL A 39 -6.99 -11.81 -19.71
N LEU A 40 -7.22 -12.44 -18.56
CA LEU A 40 -6.17 -13.18 -17.85
C LEU A 40 -5.74 -14.44 -18.61
N ASP A 41 -6.67 -15.14 -19.26
CA ASP A 41 -6.39 -16.33 -20.05
C ASP A 41 -5.64 -15.98 -21.37
N GLU A 42 -5.89 -14.78 -21.96
CA GLU A 42 -5.14 -14.27 -23.10
C GLU A 42 -3.73 -13.78 -22.72
N MET A 43 -3.42 -13.60 -21.41
CA MET A 43 -2.18 -12.95 -20.95
C MET A 43 -1.41 -13.77 -19.92
N PRO A 44 -0.80 -14.89 -20.32
CA PRO A 44 0.02 -15.72 -19.43
C PRO A 44 1.24 -14.96 -18.85
N GLU A 45 1.65 -13.84 -19.47
CA GLU A 45 2.74 -12.99 -19.00
C GLU A 45 2.45 -12.42 -17.62
N ILE A 46 1.20 -12.00 -17.35
CA ILE A 46 0.78 -11.50 -16.03
C ILE A 46 0.99 -12.58 -14.97
N LEU A 47 0.60 -13.81 -15.26
CA LEU A 47 0.78 -14.93 -14.35
C LEU A 47 2.27 -15.27 -14.19
N ASN A 48 3.08 -15.19 -15.24
CA ASN A 48 4.52 -15.42 -15.19
C ASN A 48 5.22 -14.44 -14.24
N CYS A 49 4.87 -13.15 -14.29
CA CYS A 49 5.42 -12.14 -13.38
C CYS A 49 5.17 -12.52 -11.91
N VAL A 50 3.95 -12.89 -11.58
CA VAL A 50 3.53 -13.25 -10.22
C VAL A 50 4.12 -14.60 -9.78
N HIS A 51 4.21 -15.57 -10.70
CA HIS A 51 4.75 -16.90 -10.41
C HIS A 51 6.21 -16.85 -9.95
N ARG A 52 7.04 -15.98 -10.51
CA ARG A 52 8.44 -15.80 -10.10
C ARG A 52 8.57 -15.54 -8.59
N ASP A 53 7.74 -14.66 -8.04
CA ASP A 53 7.77 -14.33 -6.62
C ASP A 53 7.23 -15.47 -5.74
N ILE A 54 6.13 -16.08 -6.18
CA ILE A 54 5.44 -17.12 -5.42
C ILE A 54 6.24 -18.42 -5.40
N ALA A 55 6.92 -18.76 -6.51
CA ALA A 55 7.76 -19.94 -6.63
C ALA A 55 9.15 -19.77 -6.01
N ALA A 56 9.60 -18.51 -5.80
CA ALA A 56 10.90 -18.24 -5.21
C ALA A 56 11.04 -18.91 -3.83
N PRO A 57 12.18 -19.55 -3.54
CA PRO A 57 12.42 -20.15 -2.23
C PRO A 57 12.42 -19.05 -1.17
N THR A 58 11.37 -18.98 -0.38
CA THR A 58 11.37 -18.11 0.80
C THR A 58 12.47 -18.59 1.74
N GLY A 59 13.50 -17.75 1.99
CA GLY A 59 14.73 -18.06 2.70
C GLY A 59 14.61 -18.62 4.13
N ARG A 60 13.42 -19.04 4.54
CA ARG A 60 13.15 -19.72 5.81
C ARG A 60 13.02 -21.24 5.72
N ARG A 61 13.04 -21.84 4.55
CA ARG A 61 13.06 -23.30 4.36
C ARG A 61 13.94 -23.66 3.18
N LYS A 62 15.21 -23.90 3.41
CA LYS A 62 15.92 -24.92 2.64
C LYS A 62 15.16 -26.22 2.89
N LEU A 63 14.29 -26.59 1.97
CA LEU A 63 13.55 -27.85 2.04
C LEU A 63 14.54 -29.01 2.02
N LYS A 64 14.86 -29.53 3.20
CA LYS A 64 15.66 -30.76 3.39
C LYS A 64 14.84 -32.03 3.18
N SER A 65 13.55 -31.94 2.86
CA SER A 65 12.74 -33.14 2.62
C SER A 65 11.88 -33.01 1.35
N ARG A 66 11.88 -34.09 0.55
CA ARG A 66 10.93 -34.33 -0.54
C ARG A 66 9.47 -34.50 -0.06
N PHE A 67 9.27 -34.62 1.25
CA PHE A 67 7.98 -34.85 1.93
C PHE A 67 7.50 -33.59 2.63
N GLY A 68 7.35 -32.48 1.89
CA GLY A 68 6.66 -31.29 2.39
C GLY A 68 5.13 -31.45 2.26
N ARG A 69 4.36 -30.77 3.14
CA ARG A 69 2.90 -30.66 2.97
C ARG A 69 2.59 -30.14 1.55
N PRO A 70 1.63 -30.75 0.82
CA PRO A 70 1.25 -30.30 -0.52
C PRO A 70 0.99 -28.80 -0.54
N VAL A 71 1.33 -28.15 -1.64
CA VAL A 71 1.07 -26.72 -1.81
C VAL A 71 -0.41 -26.55 -2.05
N GLN A 72 -1.07 -25.84 -1.12
CA GLN A 72 -2.52 -25.68 -1.11
C GLN A 72 -3.05 -24.62 -2.08
N ILE A 73 -2.21 -23.86 -2.75
CA ILE A 73 -2.62 -22.76 -3.65
C ILE A 73 -1.61 -22.63 -4.79
N THR A 74 -2.07 -22.66 -6.03
CA THR A 74 -1.27 -22.37 -7.21
C THR A 74 -1.01 -20.87 -7.34
N SER A 75 -0.11 -20.47 -8.23
CA SER A 75 0.14 -19.06 -8.50
C SER A 75 -1.04 -18.38 -9.20
N GLU A 76 -1.73 -19.10 -10.05
CA GLU A 76 -2.95 -18.64 -10.71
C GLU A 76 -4.07 -18.37 -9.69
N GLN A 77 -4.35 -19.33 -8.80
CA GLN A 77 -5.32 -19.16 -7.72
C GLN A 77 -4.98 -17.97 -6.84
N ALA A 78 -3.70 -17.76 -6.50
CA ALA A 78 -3.25 -16.63 -5.69
C ALA A 78 -3.48 -15.28 -6.39
N LEU A 79 -3.14 -15.16 -7.67
CA LEU A 79 -3.38 -13.96 -8.47
C LEU A 79 -4.87 -13.64 -8.58
N ARG A 80 -5.70 -14.63 -8.93
CA ARG A 80 -7.15 -14.48 -9.05
C ARG A 80 -7.81 -14.14 -7.72
N CYS A 81 -7.35 -14.72 -6.62
CA CYS A 81 -7.75 -14.33 -5.26
C CYS A 81 -7.40 -12.88 -4.94
N ALA A 82 -6.20 -12.42 -5.31
CA ALA A 82 -5.79 -11.04 -5.10
C ALA A 82 -6.67 -10.05 -5.89
N ILE A 83 -6.97 -10.37 -7.14
CA ILE A 83 -7.86 -9.58 -8.00
C ILE A 83 -9.28 -9.55 -7.42
N LEU A 84 -9.86 -10.70 -7.09
CA LEU A 84 -11.21 -10.78 -6.52
C LEU A 84 -11.32 -10.01 -5.21
N LYS A 85 -10.30 -10.14 -4.34
CA LYS A 85 -10.21 -9.40 -3.08
C LYS A 85 -10.29 -7.88 -3.30
N GLN A 86 -9.49 -7.34 -4.23
CA GLN A 86 -9.47 -5.91 -4.50
C GLN A 86 -10.75 -5.44 -5.20
N LEU A 87 -11.25 -6.23 -6.16
CA LEU A 87 -12.48 -5.93 -6.89
C LEU A 87 -13.70 -5.81 -5.98
N ARG A 88 -13.74 -6.62 -4.90
CA ARG A 88 -14.87 -6.68 -3.96
C ARG A 88 -14.62 -5.96 -2.63
N GLY A 89 -13.39 -5.49 -2.40
CA GLY A 89 -13.01 -4.84 -1.13
C GLY A 89 -13.02 -5.80 0.07
N TYR A 90 -12.88 -7.12 -0.14
CA TYR A 90 -12.94 -8.11 0.92
C TYR A 90 -11.71 -8.09 1.84
N SER A 91 -11.91 -8.39 3.13
CA SER A 91 -10.86 -8.92 3.97
C SER A 91 -10.48 -10.33 3.51
N TYR A 92 -9.33 -10.86 3.94
CA TYR A 92 -8.96 -12.24 3.59
C TYR A 92 -9.94 -13.30 4.10
N ARG A 93 -10.55 -13.05 5.27
CA ARG A 93 -11.56 -13.95 5.84
C ARG A 93 -12.85 -13.92 5.01
N GLU A 94 -13.34 -12.74 4.66
CA GLU A 94 -14.51 -12.60 3.78
C GLU A 94 -14.24 -13.19 2.40
N LEU A 95 -13.03 -13.00 1.85
CA LEU A 95 -12.64 -13.61 0.58
C LEU A 95 -12.73 -15.14 0.62
N ALA A 96 -12.12 -15.78 1.64
CA ALA A 96 -12.15 -17.23 1.77
C ALA A 96 -13.59 -17.75 1.88
N ASN A 97 -14.41 -17.13 2.74
CA ASN A 97 -15.80 -17.49 2.89
C ASN A 97 -16.62 -17.26 1.60
N ALA A 98 -16.38 -16.14 0.92
CA ALA A 98 -17.11 -15.85 -0.32
C ALA A 98 -16.76 -16.84 -1.45
N ILE A 99 -15.50 -17.24 -1.57
CA ILE A 99 -15.07 -18.28 -2.53
C ILE A 99 -15.72 -19.61 -2.15
N ASP A 100 -15.75 -19.96 -0.87
CA ASP A 100 -16.31 -21.23 -0.41
C ASP A 100 -17.80 -21.36 -0.68
N LEU A 101 -18.55 -20.27 -0.53
CA LEU A 101 -20.01 -20.26 -0.64
C LEU A 101 -20.54 -19.92 -2.05
N THR A 102 -19.68 -19.49 -2.99
CA THR A 102 -20.15 -18.96 -4.27
C THR A 102 -19.49 -19.65 -5.46
N SER A 103 -20.27 -20.40 -6.25
CA SER A 103 -19.79 -21.13 -7.45
C SER A 103 -19.06 -20.20 -8.45
N VAL A 104 -19.58 -18.99 -8.70
CA VAL A 104 -18.96 -18.01 -9.59
C VAL A 104 -17.55 -17.64 -9.12
N TYR A 105 -17.36 -17.44 -7.81
CA TYR A 105 -16.04 -17.11 -7.28
C TYR A 105 -15.10 -18.29 -7.27
N ARG A 106 -15.60 -19.51 -7.03
CA ARG A 106 -14.82 -20.75 -7.19
C ARG A 106 -14.33 -20.90 -8.62
N LYS A 107 -15.21 -20.70 -9.62
CA LYS A 107 -14.87 -20.73 -11.04
C LYS A 107 -13.80 -19.69 -11.36
N PHE A 108 -14.01 -18.42 -11.00
CA PHE A 108 -13.07 -17.33 -11.25
C PHE A 108 -11.71 -17.56 -10.60
N THR A 109 -11.66 -18.08 -9.36
CA THR A 109 -10.43 -18.33 -8.61
C THR A 109 -9.82 -19.71 -8.86
N ARG A 110 -10.43 -20.53 -9.75
CA ARG A 110 -9.95 -21.89 -10.11
C ARG A 110 -9.91 -22.87 -8.94
N PHE A 111 -10.74 -22.67 -7.89
CA PHE A 111 -10.87 -23.65 -6.81
C PHE A 111 -11.88 -24.74 -7.12
N TYR A 112 -12.59 -24.69 -8.20
CA TYR A 112 -13.58 -25.66 -8.66
C TYR A 112 -14.13 -26.58 -7.52
N GLY A 113 -13.82 -27.86 -7.51
CA GLY A 113 -14.17 -28.82 -6.45
C GLY A 113 -13.18 -28.92 -5.29
N GLU A 114 -12.10 -28.15 -5.27
CA GLU A 114 -11.10 -28.21 -4.22
C GLU A 114 -11.54 -27.52 -2.92
N GLU A 115 -11.00 -27.94 -1.77
CA GLU A 115 -11.19 -27.25 -0.50
C GLU A 115 -10.52 -25.86 -0.54
N VAL A 116 -11.27 -24.83 -0.18
CA VAL A 116 -10.73 -23.46 -0.09
C VAL A 116 -9.82 -23.36 1.12
N PRO A 117 -8.54 -22.99 0.92
CA PRO A 117 -7.58 -22.92 2.02
C PRO A 117 -7.95 -21.87 3.05
N HIS A 118 -7.52 -22.09 4.30
CA HIS A 118 -7.71 -21.11 5.36
C HIS A 118 -7.18 -19.72 4.95
N PHE A 119 -7.90 -18.67 5.31
CA PHE A 119 -7.61 -17.28 4.88
C PHE A 119 -6.17 -16.82 5.15
N THR A 120 -5.51 -17.31 6.22
CA THR A 120 -4.11 -16.99 6.51
C THR A 120 -3.14 -17.59 5.49
N THR A 121 -3.52 -18.69 4.84
CA THR A 121 -2.72 -19.28 3.75
C THR A 121 -2.84 -18.44 2.50
N ILE A 122 -4.06 -18.01 2.15
CA ILE A 122 -4.32 -17.10 1.03
C ILE A 122 -3.56 -15.79 1.24
N GLU A 123 -3.67 -15.18 2.43
CA GLU A 123 -2.97 -13.95 2.80
C GLU A 123 -1.45 -14.08 2.63
N ARG A 124 -0.86 -15.16 3.16
CA ARG A 124 0.58 -15.40 3.13
C ARG A 124 1.10 -15.53 1.71
N VAL A 125 0.34 -16.15 0.81
CA VAL A 125 0.75 -16.34 -0.60
C VAL A 125 0.61 -15.03 -1.37
N ILE A 126 -0.50 -14.33 -1.24
CA ILE A 126 -0.71 -13.04 -1.92
C ILE A 126 0.35 -12.01 -1.51
N LYS A 127 0.72 -11.95 -0.22
CA LYS A 127 1.71 -10.99 0.29
C LYS A 127 3.15 -11.26 -0.12
N VAL A 128 3.44 -12.36 -0.81
CA VAL A 128 4.75 -12.64 -1.40
C VAL A 128 4.94 -11.88 -2.70
N ILE A 129 3.85 -11.54 -3.40
CA ILE A 129 3.91 -10.85 -4.69
C ILE A 129 4.52 -9.46 -4.49
N SER A 130 5.60 -9.19 -5.21
CA SER A 130 6.37 -7.94 -5.10
C SER A 130 5.75 -6.81 -5.93
N GLU A 131 6.11 -5.58 -5.59
CA GLU A 131 5.77 -4.41 -6.39
C GLU A 131 6.31 -4.53 -7.82
N GLY A 132 7.57 -4.97 -7.98
CA GLY A 132 8.21 -5.11 -9.29
C GLY A 132 7.42 -6.03 -10.22
N SER A 133 7.02 -7.20 -9.73
CA SER A 133 6.19 -8.14 -10.49
C SER A 133 4.81 -7.57 -10.85
N LEU A 134 4.23 -6.75 -9.97
CA LEU A 134 2.96 -6.09 -10.25
C LEU A 134 3.09 -4.93 -11.25
N GLN A 135 4.20 -4.20 -11.24
CA GLN A 135 4.50 -3.19 -12.24
C GLN A 135 4.71 -3.82 -13.63
N GLU A 136 5.47 -4.93 -13.72
CA GLU A 136 5.65 -5.68 -14.95
C GLU A 136 4.31 -6.24 -15.48
N ALA A 137 3.49 -6.83 -14.59
CA ALA A 137 2.16 -7.33 -14.94
C ALA A 137 1.24 -6.21 -15.46
N ASN A 138 1.27 -5.05 -14.79
CA ASN A 138 0.52 -3.88 -15.26
C ASN A 138 1.04 -3.34 -16.60
N ARG A 139 2.36 -3.32 -16.82
CA ARG A 139 2.97 -2.96 -18.10
C ARG A 139 2.53 -3.90 -19.22
N ALA A 140 2.52 -5.22 -18.99
CA ALA A 140 2.04 -6.20 -19.95
C ALA A 140 0.57 -5.94 -20.32
N LEU A 141 -0.27 -5.66 -19.32
CA LEU A 141 -1.68 -5.32 -19.54
C LEU A 141 -1.86 -4.05 -20.38
N LEU A 142 -1.05 -3.01 -20.12
CA LEU A 142 -1.07 -1.77 -20.90
C LEU A 142 -0.64 -2.00 -22.35
N LEU A 143 0.37 -2.84 -22.59
CA LEU A 143 0.80 -3.21 -23.93
C LEU A 143 -0.32 -3.94 -24.71
N LEU A 144 -1.12 -4.78 -24.06
CA LEU A 144 -2.34 -5.35 -24.63
C LEU A 144 -3.35 -4.24 -25.01
N GLY A 145 -3.56 -3.28 -24.11
CA GLY A 145 -4.44 -2.13 -24.37
C GLY A 145 -4.00 -1.31 -25.59
N ILE A 146 -2.69 -1.12 -25.74
CA ILE A 146 -2.10 -0.47 -26.93
C ILE A 146 -2.34 -1.30 -28.19
N LYS A 147 -2.04 -2.60 -28.13
CA LYS A 147 -2.24 -3.55 -29.25
C LYS A 147 -3.71 -3.60 -29.70
N LYS A 148 -4.64 -3.60 -28.76
CA LYS A 148 -6.10 -3.58 -29.02
C LYS A 148 -6.63 -2.18 -29.36
N LYS A 149 -5.78 -1.15 -29.47
CA LYS A 149 -6.12 0.26 -29.77
C LYS A 149 -7.08 0.90 -28.76
N VAL A 150 -7.11 0.40 -27.52
CA VAL A 150 -7.88 0.98 -26.40
C VAL A 150 -7.20 2.24 -25.88
N GLU A 151 -5.85 2.25 -25.83
CA GLU A 151 -5.06 3.40 -25.38
C GLU A 151 -3.96 3.69 -26.40
N ASP A 152 -3.80 4.98 -26.76
CA ASP A 152 -2.81 5.41 -27.74
C ASP A 152 -1.71 6.32 -27.17
N GLY A 153 -1.77 6.65 -25.88
CA GLY A 153 -0.79 7.49 -25.21
C GLY A 153 -0.72 8.95 -25.68
N LYS A 154 -1.59 9.40 -26.59
CA LYS A 154 -1.53 10.78 -27.12
C LYS A 154 -1.98 11.84 -26.13
N ALA A 155 -2.74 11.45 -25.11
CA ALA A 155 -3.20 12.37 -24.08
C ALA A 155 -3.00 11.76 -22.70
N ILE A 156 -2.42 12.53 -21.78
CA ILE A 156 -2.14 12.09 -20.41
C ILE A 156 -2.56 13.17 -19.41
N ARG A 157 -3.12 12.75 -18.30
CA ARG A 157 -3.45 13.60 -17.15
C ARG A 157 -2.84 13.04 -15.87
N HIS A 158 -2.36 13.94 -15.03
CA HIS A 158 -1.72 13.61 -13.75
C HIS A 158 -2.50 14.16 -12.56
N ASP A 159 -2.51 13.39 -11.49
CA ASP A 159 -2.91 13.88 -10.16
C ASP A 159 -2.27 13.01 -9.07
N THR A 160 -2.09 13.60 -7.88
CA THR A 160 -1.59 12.90 -6.70
C THR A 160 -2.70 12.67 -5.68
N THR A 161 -2.65 11.53 -5.03
CA THR A 161 -3.47 11.28 -3.84
C THR A 161 -2.65 10.75 -2.68
N VAL A 162 -3.25 10.67 -1.50
CA VAL A 162 -2.63 10.03 -0.34
C VAL A 162 -3.31 8.71 -0.07
N VAL A 163 -2.52 7.65 -0.01
CA VAL A 163 -2.92 6.35 0.48
C VAL A 163 -2.47 6.24 1.94
N GLN A 164 -3.43 6.10 2.84
CA GLN A 164 -3.13 6.05 4.28
C GLN A 164 -2.51 4.71 4.67
N THR A 165 -1.55 4.73 5.60
CA THR A 165 -1.07 3.53 6.28
C THR A 165 -2.02 3.13 7.42
N ASP A 166 -2.03 1.84 7.78
CA ASP A 166 -2.86 1.34 8.87
C ASP A 166 -2.20 1.61 10.23
N ILE A 167 -2.25 2.86 10.63
CA ILE A 167 -1.79 3.30 11.95
C ILE A 167 -2.91 3.96 12.74
N MET A 168 -2.79 3.89 14.06
CA MET A 168 -3.63 4.73 14.94
C MET A 168 -3.16 6.19 14.84
N TYR A 169 -4.08 7.13 15.05
CA TYR A 169 -3.73 8.56 15.09
C TYR A 169 -2.52 8.81 16.01
N PRO A 170 -1.42 9.38 15.50
CA PRO A 170 -0.14 9.42 16.18
C PRO A 170 -0.09 10.54 17.23
N VAL A 171 -0.36 10.18 18.48
CA VAL A 171 -0.15 11.04 19.65
C VAL A 171 1.06 10.55 20.44
N ASP A 172 1.92 11.45 20.89
CA ASP A 172 3.17 11.08 21.59
C ASP A 172 2.93 10.18 22.80
N SER A 173 1.89 10.43 23.59
CA SER A 173 1.54 9.59 24.74
C SER A 173 1.23 8.15 24.36
N ARG A 174 0.58 7.96 23.20
CA ARG A 174 0.29 6.63 22.66
C ARG A 174 1.53 5.94 22.15
N LEU A 175 2.42 6.67 21.47
CA LEU A 175 3.69 6.14 20.98
C LEU A 175 4.59 5.69 22.15
N LEU A 176 4.73 6.53 23.18
CA LEU A 176 5.45 6.20 24.42
C LEU A 176 4.88 4.92 25.08
N ASN A 177 3.57 4.84 25.23
CA ASN A 177 2.93 3.64 25.78
C ASN A 177 3.12 2.40 24.89
N ASN A 178 3.08 2.54 23.58
CA ASN A 178 3.32 1.43 22.66
C ASN A 178 4.74 0.91 22.75
N THR A 179 5.76 1.78 22.90
CA THR A 179 7.15 1.36 23.10
C THR A 179 7.29 0.59 24.41
N VAL A 180 6.75 1.11 25.53
CA VAL A 180 6.75 0.40 26.83
C VAL A 180 6.10 -0.97 26.68
N ARG A 181 4.90 -1.05 26.14
CA ARG A 181 4.14 -2.29 26.00
C ARG A 181 4.88 -3.36 25.17
N VAL A 182 5.48 -2.95 24.03
CA VAL A 182 6.15 -3.90 23.15
C VAL A 182 7.49 -4.33 23.71
N LEU A 183 8.28 -3.43 24.27
CA LEU A 183 9.53 -3.76 24.97
C LEU A 183 9.28 -4.73 26.12
N THR A 184 8.33 -4.42 27.01
CA THR A 184 7.97 -5.29 28.15
C THR A 184 7.57 -6.69 27.68
N ARG A 185 6.73 -6.78 26.64
CA ARG A 185 6.32 -8.10 26.08
C ARG A 185 7.51 -8.90 25.53
N LEU A 186 8.46 -8.24 24.86
CA LEU A 186 9.65 -8.89 24.32
C LEU A 186 10.60 -9.32 25.45
N MET A 187 10.75 -8.50 26.48
CA MET A 187 11.53 -8.85 27.69
C MET A 187 10.92 -10.04 28.43
N SER A 188 9.59 -10.11 28.59
CA SER A 188 8.91 -11.27 29.16
C SER A 188 9.25 -12.54 28.40
N ARG A 189 9.08 -12.53 27.09
CA ARG A 189 9.39 -13.69 26.23
C ARG A 189 10.87 -14.07 26.27
N LEU A 190 11.76 -13.08 26.35
CA LEU A 190 13.19 -13.34 26.46
C LEU A 190 13.53 -14.00 27.81
N ARG A 191 12.90 -13.56 28.90
CA ARG A 191 13.02 -14.18 30.21
C ARG A 191 12.49 -15.63 30.21
N GLU A 192 11.34 -15.88 29.62
CA GLU A 192 10.76 -17.23 29.46
C GLU A 192 11.70 -18.17 28.68
N ALA A 193 12.39 -17.62 27.65
CA ALA A 193 13.29 -18.40 26.81
C ALA A 193 14.72 -18.57 27.36
N GLY A 194 15.20 -17.65 28.20
CA GLY A 194 16.58 -17.58 28.67
C GLY A 194 16.76 -17.68 30.19
N GLY A 195 15.67 -17.82 30.94
CA GLY A 195 15.69 -18.04 32.38
C GLY A 195 15.75 -16.76 33.24
N SER A 196 15.90 -16.95 34.55
CA SER A 196 15.78 -15.89 35.56
C SER A 196 16.87 -14.83 35.55
N VAL A 197 17.95 -15.04 34.79
CA VAL A 197 19.01 -14.03 34.58
C VAL A 197 18.48 -12.76 33.93
N TYR A 198 17.41 -12.87 33.10
CA TYR A 198 16.77 -11.76 32.44
C TYR A 198 15.73 -11.10 33.35
N LYS A 199 16.20 -10.20 34.23
CA LYS A 199 15.35 -9.45 35.15
C LYS A 199 14.79 -8.19 34.51
N TYR A 200 13.51 -7.91 34.75
CA TYR A 200 12.85 -6.65 34.35
C TYR A 200 11.67 -6.36 35.28
N SER A 201 11.25 -5.12 35.33
CA SER A 201 10.03 -4.66 36.02
C SER A 201 8.98 -4.27 35.01
N ASP A 202 7.74 -4.76 35.18
CA ASP A 202 6.63 -4.43 34.29
C ASP A 202 5.96 -3.10 34.67
N HIS A 203 6.17 -2.09 33.85
CA HIS A 203 5.56 -0.77 33.99
C HIS A 203 4.37 -0.55 33.04
N SER A 204 3.88 -1.56 32.36
CA SER A 204 2.82 -1.45 31.33
C SER A 204 1.52 -0.84 31.89
N ARG A 205 1.12 -1.21 33.10
CA ARG A 205 -0.09 -0.65 33.74
C ARG A 205 0.03 0.86 34.00
N ARG A 206 1.20 1.28 34.56
CA ARG A 206 1.49 2.71 34.84
C ARG A 206 1.50 3.51 33.54
N SER A 207 2.23 3.03 32.53
CA SER A 207 2.32 3.64 31.21
C SER A 207 0.93 3.81 30.56
N LYS A 208 0.11 2.75 30.53
CA LYS A 208 -1.25 2.76 29.99
C LYS A 208 -2.13 3.80 30.71
N LYS A 209 -2.09 3.83 32.05
CA LYS A 209 -2.86 4.79 32.86
C LYS A 209 -2.46 6.23 32.53
N ARG A 210 -1.15 6.54 32.44
CA ARG A 210 -0.66 7.90 32.11
C ARG A 210 -1.04 8.31 30.70
N ALA A 211 -0.84 7.45 29.71
CA ALA A 211 -1.22 7.73 28.34
C ALA A 211 -2.73 8.00 28.20
N TYR A 212 -3.56 7.23 28.88
CA TYR A 212 -5.01 7.46 28.92
C TYR A 212 -5.37 8.81 29.56
N GLN A 213 -4.80 9.13 30.72
CA GLN A 213 -5.05 10.38 31.45
C GLN A 213 -4.66 11.62 30.60
N ILE A 214 -3.58 11.53 29.82
CA ILE A 214 -3.15 12.59 28.89
C ILE A 214 -4.20 12.82 27.79
N ILE A 215 -4.78 11.75 27.25
CA ILE A 215 -5.72 11.81 26.12
C ILE A 215 -7.09 12.34 26.58
N VAL A 216 -7.62 11.83 27.68
CA VAL A 216 -8.99 12.13 28.14
C VAL A 216 -9.06 13.33 29.09
N GLY A 217 -7.94 13.83 29.58
CA GLY A 217 -7.88 14.90 30.55
C GLY A 217 -8.59 16.17 30.06
N LYS A 218 -9.44 16.76 30.93
CA LYS A 218 -10.21 18.01 30.71
C LYS A 218 -10.13 18.88 31.96
N GLY A 219 -10.53 20.13 31.84
CA GLY A 219 -10.68 21.06 32.94
C GLY A 219 -9.63 22.16 33.00
N LYS A 220 -9.76 23.06 33.99
CA LYS A 220 -8.79 24.13 34.26
C LYS A 220 -7.40 23.54 34.56
N ASN A 221 -6.35 24.20 34.13
CA ASN A 221 -4.93 23.78 34.30
C ASN A 221 -4.56 22.47 33.60
N ILE A 222 -5.31 22.05 32.56
CA ILE A 222 -5.10 20.80 31.88
C ILE A 222 -3.68 20.70 31.25
N GLU A 223 -3.13 21.78 30.75
CA GLU A 223 -1.80 21.79 30.09
C GLU A 223 -0.67 21.52 31.09
N GLN A 224 -0.73 22.14 32.27
CA GLN A 224 0.23 21.88 33.35
C GLN A 224 0.15 20.42 33.83
N ARG A 225 -1.08 19.93 34.03
CA ARG A 225 -1.31 18.53 34.41
C ARG A 225 -0.81 17.55 33.35
N ARG A 226 -1.05 17.84 32.07
CA ARG A 226 -0.54 17.03 30.95
C ARG A 226 0.99 16.99 30.96
N THR A 227 1.65 18.12 31.16
CA THR A 227 3.11 18.18 31.24
C THR A 227 3.67 17.28 32.35
N LEU A 228 3.07 17.30 33.54
CA LEU A 228 3.46 16.40 34.63
C LEU A 228 3.25 14.92 34.29
N LEU A 229 2.12 14.59 33.69
CA LEU A 229 1.82 13.22 33.24
C LEU A 229 2.81 12.75 32.15
N TYR A 230 3.20 13.64 31.25
CA TYR A 230 4.23 13.34 30.24
C TYR A 230 5.62 13.12 30.86
N ARG A 231 6.02 13.93 31.86
CA ARG A 231 7.29 13.72 32.60
C ARG A 231 7.32 12.33 33.25
N ASP A 232 6.22 11.90 33.87
CA ASP A 232 6.11 10.59 34.47
C ASP A 232 6.15 9.47 33.41
N LEU A 233 5.43 9.62 32.30
CA LEU A 233 5.41 8.65 31.20
C LEU A 233 6.78 8.52 30.51
N LEU A 234 7.49 9.62 30.31
CA LEU A 234 8.86 9.64 29.79
C LEU A 234 9.83 8.93 30.74
N LYS A 235 9.71 9.17 32.06
CA LYS A 235 10.52 8.44 33.05
C LYS A 235 10.32 6.95 32.96
N VAL A 236 9.06 6.50 32.95
CA VAL A 236 8.70 5.08 32.78
C VAL A 236 9.28 4.48 31.50
N GLN A 237 9.15 5.20 30.38
CA GLN A 237 9.66 4.70 29.10
C GLN A 237 11.18 4.59 29.11
N LYS A 238 11.90 5.57 29.68
CA LYS A 238 13.36 5.53 29.84
C LYS A 238 13.82 4.33 30.68
N GLU A 239 13.15 4.07 31.81
CA GLU A 239 13.43 2.92 32.67
C GLU A 239 13.29 1.59 31.92
N VAL A 240 12.22 1.43 31.14
CA VAL A 240 11.96 0.22 30.34
C VAL A 240 12.98 0.06 29.20
N VAL A 241 13.41 1.16 28.57
CA VAL A 241 14.45 1.11 27.52
C VAL A 241 15.78 0.63 28.13
N VAL A 242 16.21 1.19 29.26
CA VAL A 242 17.45 0.78 29.94
C VAL A 242 17.42 -0.70 30.32
N GLN A 243 16.26 -1.21 30.79
CA GLN A 243 16.10 -2.65 31.08
C GLN A 243 16.23 -3.48 29.79
N GLY A 244 15.63 -3.04 28.69
CA GLY A 244 15.76 -3.69 27.37
C GLY A 244 17.20 -3.74 26.88
N GLU A 245 17.96 -2.65 27.02
CA GLU A 245 19.38 -2.56 26.65
C GLU A 245 20.23 -3.56 27.46
N LYS A 246 20.03 -3.62 28.77
CA LYS A 246 20.70 -4.59 29.64
C LYS A 246 20.41 -6.03 29.21
N MET A 247 19.14 -6.34 28.90
CA MET A 247 18.75 -7.68 28.46
C MET A 247 19.36 -8.04 27.09
N VAL A 248 19.45 -7.08 26.16
CA VAL A 248 20.13 -7.28 24.86
C VAL A 248 21.61 -7.55 25.03
N ALA A 249 22.29 -6.82 25.94
CA ALA A 249 23.69 -7.05 26.26
C ALA A 249 23.92 -8.44 26.85
N LEU A 250 23.10 -8.86 27.83
CA LEU A 250 23.15 -10.21 28.39
C LEU A 250 22.93 -11.30 27.35
N ALA A 251 21.95 -11.07 26.42
CA ALA A 251 21.65 -12.04 25.37
C ALA A 251 22.80 -12.20 24.35
N ALA A 252 23.64 -11.20 24.19
CA ALA A 252 24.81 -11.28 23.29
C ALA A 252 25.89 -12.26 23.82
N GLY A 253 26.03 -12.39 25.14
CA GLY A 253 26.94 -13.34 25.80
C GLY A 253 26.33 -14.72 26.07
N HIS A 254 25.04 -14.94 25.79
CA HIS A 254 24.34 -16.18 26.15
C HIS A 254 24.32 -17.15 24.95
N ASN A 255 25.36 -17.99 24.84
CA ASN A 255 25.54 -18.90 23.69
C ASN A 255 24.43 -19.96 23.55
N GLN A 256 23.82 -20.42 24.66
CA GLN A 256 22.79 -21.45 24.69
C GLN A 256 21.35 -20.90 24.57
N LEU A 257 21.19 -19.61 24.27
CA LEU A 257 19.86 -19.02 24.12
C LEU A 257 19.06 -19.68 22.97
N SER A 258 17.83 -20.09 23.30
CA SER A 258 16.94 -20.72 22.32
C SER A 258 16.68 -19.85 21.07
N ALA A 259 16.23 -20.45 19.98
CA ALA A 259 15.87 -19.71 18.75
C ALA A 259 14.84 -18.60 19.03
N THR A 260 13.85 -18.86 19.91
CA THR A 260 12.87 -17.88 20.35
C THR A 260 13.53 -16.72 21.10
N GLY A 261 14.44 -17.02 22.04
CA GLY A 261 15.19 -16.02 22.79
C GLY A 261 16.05 -15.14 21.88
N LYS A 262 16.80 -15.74 20.95
CA LYS A 262 17.60 -15.02 19.93
C LYS A 262 16.71 -14.10 19.09
N SER A 263 15.52 -14.56 18.68
CA SER A 263 14.55 -13.75 17.95
C SER A 263 14.03 -12.56 18.76
N CYS A 264 13.72 -12.78 20.05
CA CYS A 264 13.27 -11.70 20.94
C CYS A 264 14.36 -10.66 21.19
N ALA A 265 15.61 -11.08 21.42
CA ALA A 265 16.74 -10.19 21.57
C ALA A 265 16.99 -9.35 20.28
N ALA A 266 16.90 -9.96 19.11
CA ALA A 266 17.01 -9.26 17.84
C ALA A 266 15.88 -8.23 17.63
N GLN A 267 14.65 -8.55 18.05
CA GLN A 267 13.53 -7.61 17.98
C GLN A 267 13.71 -6.45 18.97
N LEU A 268 14.17 -6.71 20.21
CA LEU A 268 14.52 -5.66 21.17
C LEU A 268 15.57 -4.72 20.61
N ARG A 269 16.66 -5.26 20.04
CA ARG A 269 17.73 -4.47 19.41
C ARG A 269 17.21 -3.55 18.31
N LYS A 270 16.23 -3.99 17.52
CA LYS A 270 15.59 -3.16 16.48
C LYS A 270 14.65 -2.09 17.04
N LEU A 271 13.96 -2.38 18.15
CA LEU A 271 12.95 -1.48 18.71
C LEU A 271 13.54 -0.38 19.61
N ILE A 272 14.66 -0.65 20.29
CA ILE A 272 15.30 0.31 21.22
C ILE A 272 15.63 1.66 20.54
N PRO A 273 16.24 1.71 19.35
CA PRO A 273 16.49 2.99 18.66
C PRO A 273 15.21 3.76 18.36
N LEU A 274 14.13 3.07 17.97
CA LEU A 274 12.82 3.70 17.75
C LEU A 274 12.23 4.24 19.05
N ALA A 275 12.43 3.54 20.16
CA ALA A 275 11.99 4.00 21.48
C ALA A 275 12.75 5.28 21.91
N HIS A 276 14.05 5.39 21.63
CA HIS A 276 14.82 6.61 21.86
C HIS A 276 14.32 7.77 20.98
N GLN A 277 14.01 7.52 19.72
CA GLN A 277 13.43 8.53 18.82
C GLN A 277 12.08 9.03 19.34
N VAL A 278 11.18 8.12 19.76
CA VAL A 278 9.87 8.47 20.37
C VAL A 278 10.07 9.29 21.65
N TYR A 279 11.04 8.92 22.49
CA TYR A 279 11.38 9.69 23.69
C TYR A 279 11.81 11.12 23.33
N SER A 280 12.78 11.24 22.44
CA SER A 280 13.35 12.53 22.03
C SER A 280 12.31 13.46 21.43
N GLN A 281 11.47 12.96 20.51
CA GLN A 281 10.40 13.79 19.91
C GLN A 281 9.36 14.23 20.93
N ALA A 282 8.95 13.36 21.85
CA ALA A 282 7.96 13.71 22.88
C ALA A 282 8.57 14.71 23.90
N TRP A 283 9.81 14.54 24.29
CA TRP A 283 10.53 15.47 25.16
C TRP A 283 10.65 16.85 24.53
N ARG A 284 11.14 16.94 23.30
CA ARG A 284 11.29 18.20 22.56
C ARG A 284 9.95 18.93 22.43
N ARG A 285 8.91 18.21 22.01
CA ARG A 285 7.58 18.81 21.80
C ARG A 285 6.90 19.26 23.08
N VAL A 286 6.85 18.39 24.10
CA VAL A 286 5.99 18.59 25.26
C VAL A 286 6.72 19.29 26.41
N ILE A 287 8.01 19.00 26.62
CA ILE A 287 8.76 19.54 27.73
C ILE A 287 9.47 20.83 27.34
N LYS A 288 10.06 20.87 26.14
CA LYS A 288 10.78 22.06 25.64
C LYS A 288 9.91 23.00 24.79
N GLY A 289 8.73 22.57 24.36
CA GLY A 289 7.86 23.36 23.49
C GLY A 289 8.37 23.51 22.04
N GLU A 290 9.33 22.69 21.62
CA GLU A 290 9.94 22.77 20.29
C GLU A 290 8.99 22.24 19.20
N LYS A 291 9.06 22.87 18.02
CA LYS A 291 8.40 22.36 16.82
C LYS A 291 9.32 21.32 16.14
N VAL A 292 9.06 20.03 16.36
CA VAL A 292 9.81 18.97 15.68
C VAL A 292 9.41 18.92 14.20
N PRO A 293 10.37 18.92 13.24
CA PRO A 293 10.11 18.81 11.81
C PRO A 293 9.37 17.51 11.44
N ALA A 294 8.61 17.52 10.34
CA ALA A 294 7.81 16.36 9.94
C ALA A 294 8.66 15.13 9.58
N ASN A 295 9.79 15.34 8.94
CA ASN A 295 10.75 14.31 8.53
C ASN A 295 11.52 13.66 9.70
N GLU A 296 11.56 14.30 10.87
CA GLU A 296 12.16 13.75 12.09
C GLU A 296 11.17 12.96 12.94
N LYS A 297 9.87 13.06 12.65
CA LYS A 297 8.81 12.42 13.46
C LYS A 297 8.63 10.96 13.11
N LEU A 298 8.66 10.11 14.11
CA LEU A 298 8.16 8.75 14.04
C LEU A 298 6.67 8.72 14.39
N LEU A 299 5.83 8.24 13.47
CA LEU A 299 4.38 8.22 13.63
C LEU A 299 3.87 6.87 14.16
N SER A 300 4.61 5.81 13.90
CA SER A 300 4.30 4.48 14.38
C SER A 300 5.60 3.67 14.55
N ILE A 301 5.70 2.94 15.65
CA ILE A 301 6.80 1.96 15.84
C ILE A 301 6.57 0.68 15.05
N PHE A 302 5.38 0.48 14.47
CA PHE A 302 5.00 -0.69 13.68
C PHE A 302 5.12 -0.44 12.18
N GLU A 303 4.78 0.77 11.73
CA GLU A 303 4.86 1.25 10.34
C GLU A 303 5.75 2.49 10.30
N THR A 304 7.04 2.25 10.46
CA THR A 304 8.06 3.33 10.60
C THR A 304 8.24 4.14 9.34
N HIS A 305 7.78 3.63 8.21
CA HIS A 305 7.86 4.30 6.92
C HIS A 305 6.76 5.35 6.69
N THR A 306 5.77 5.45 7.59
CA THR A 306 4.63 6.37 7.42
C THR A 306 5.06 7.82 7.43
N ASP A 307 4.63 8.59 6.43
CA ASP A 307 4.89 10.02 6.30
C ASP A 307 3.71 10.88 6.77
N ILE A 308 3.99 12.16 7.08
CA ILE A 308 2.98 13.19 7.34
C ILE A 308 2.80 13.99 6.05
N ILE A 309 1.61 13.92 5.47
CA ILE A 309 1.27 14.64 4.25
C ILE A 309 0.31 15.79 4.56
N CYS A 310 0.79 17.02 4.47
CA CYS A 310 0.00 18.23 4.69
C CYS A 310 -0.43 18.80 3.33
N ARG A 311 -1.71 18.67 2.99
CA ARG A 311 -2.25 19.17 1.71
C ARG A 311 -3.15 20.40 1.85
N GLY A 312 -3.28 20.97 3.04
CA GLY A 312 -4.09 22.17 3.30
C GLY A 312 -5.59 21.96 3.09
N LYS A 313 -6.07 20.72 3.22
CA LYS A 313 -7.51 20.41 3.14
C LYS A 313 -8.24 20.94 4.38
N LYS A 314 -9.37 21.63 4.15
CA LYS A 314 -10.27 22.06 5.22
C LYS A 314 -10.77 20.83 6.00
N GLY A 315 -10.55 20.78 7.31
CA GLY A 315 -10.98 19.67 8.17
C GLY A 315 -10.01 18.49 8.33
N SER A 316 -8.93 18.41 7.52
CA SER A 316 -7.88 17.39 7.68
C SER A 316 -6.51 18.03 7.43
N PRO A 317 -5.88 18.60 8.47
CA PRO A 317 -4.61 19.33 8.32
C PRO A 317 -3.45 18.41 7.91
N ALA A 318 -3.50 17.13 8.27
CA ALA A 318 -2.49 16.14 7.94
C ALA A 318 -3.12 14.77 7.67
N GLU A 319 -2.61 14.10 6.66
CA GLU A 319 -2.89 12.69 6.34
C GLU A 319 -1.64 11.85 6.66
N PHE A 320 -1.82 10.62 7.14
CA PHE A 320 -0.72 9.73 7.54
C PHE A 320 -0.63 8.55 6.58
N GLY A 321 0.39 8.54 5.75
CA GLY A 321 0.54 7.55 4.68
C GLY A 321 1.57 8.00 3.67
N HIS A 322 1.35 7.65 2.40
CA HIS A 322 2.26 8.03 1.32
C HIS A 322 1.52 8.74 0.21
N LYS A 323 2.19 9.70 -0.39
CA LYS A 323 1.76 10.32 -1.63
C LYS A 323 1.95 9.30 -2.76
N VAL A 324 0.95 9.19 -3.62
CA VAL A 324 1.00 8.38 -4.84
C VAL A 324 0.61 9.26 -6.03
N ASP A 325 1.49 9.32 -7.02
CA ASP A 325 1.19 9.94 -8.32
C ASP A 325 0.53 8.93 -9.23
N PHE A 326 -0.45 9.38 -10.00
CA PHE A 326 -1.14 8.62 -11.02
C PHE A 326 -1.14 9.37 -12.33
N ALA A 327 -0.73 8.68 -13.39
CA ALA A 327 -0.92 9.14 -14.76
C ALA A 327 -2.01 8.29 -15.42
N MET A 328 -2.92 8.93 -16.12
CA MET A 328 -4.05 8.25 -16.78
C MET A 328 -4.17 8.70 -18.22
N GLY A 329 -4.41 7.75 -19.10
CA GLY A 329 -4.69 7.98 -20.50
C GLY A 329 -6.15 8.37 -20.77
N LYS A 330 -6.47 8.48 -22.05
CA LYS A 330 -7.83 8.82 -22.52
C LYS A 330 -8.83 7.70 -22.26
N SER A 331 -8.40 6.46 -22.32
CA SER A 331 -9.22 5.27 -22.05
C SER A 331 -9.67 5.14 -20.59
N GLY A 332 -9.04 5.88 -19.66
CA GLY A 332 -9.23 5.72 -18.23
C GLY A 332 -8.28 4.71 -17.61
N LEU A 333 -7.39 4.09 -18.38
CA LEU A 333 -6.33 3.23 -17.85
C LEU A 333 -5.30 4.07 -17.08
N VAL A 334 -4.87 3.57 -15.93
CA VAL A 334 -3.72 4.09 -15.20
C VAL A 334 -2.46 3.62 -15.91
N THR A 335 -1.83 4.53 -16.66
CA THR A 335 -0.64 4.24 -17.46
C THR A 335 0.64 4.23 -16.64
N ARG A 336 0.64 4.93 -15.49
CA ARG A 336 1.74 4.98 -14.53
C ARG A 336 1.20 5.23 -13.12
N TYR A 337 1.86 4.64 -12.15
CA TYR A 337 1.74 5.04 -10.73
C TYR A 337 3.12 5.03 -10.07
N GLU A 338 3.32 5.91 -9.10
CA GLU A 338 4.54 5.96 -8.29
C GLU A 338 4.21 6.28 -6.83
N VAL A 339 4.74 5.48 -5.91
CA VAL A 339 4.60 5.69 -4.46
C VAL A 339 5.84 6.40 -3.95
N PHE A 340 5.68 7.55 -3.31
CA PHE A 340 6.80 8.32 -2.79
C PHE A 340 7.08 8.03 -1.33
N ARG A 341 8.37 8.03 -0.99
CA ARG A 341 8.82 8.25 0.37
C ARG A 341 8.98 9.75 0.61
N GLY A 342 8.53 10.21 1.77
CA GLY A 342 8.47 11.63 2.07
C GLY A 342 7.30 12.31 1.35
N ASN A 343 7.41 13.61 1.19
CA ASN A 343 6.40 14.42 0.52
C ASN A 343 7.07 15.32 -0.53
N PRO A 344 7.60 14.73 -1.65
CA PRO A 344 8.21 15.52 -2.71
C PRO A 344 7.18 16.49 -3.31
N GLY A 345 7.65 17.59 -3.91
CA GLY A 345 6.79 18.49 -4.66
C GLY A 345 6.11 17.78 -5.84
N ASP A 346 4.87 18.12 -6.15
CA ASP A 346 4.21 17.55 -7.32
C ASP A 346 4.92 17.98 -8.62
N ASN A 347 5.61 19.12 -8.59
CA ASN A 347 6.44 19.61 -9.69
C ASN A 347 7.70 18.79 -9.97
N GLU A 348 8.13 17.90 -9.09
CA GLU A 348 9.31 17.05 -9.27
C GLU A 348 9.02 15.75 -10.04
N VAL A 349 7.75 15.50 -10.39
CA VAL A 349 7.29 14.22 -10.92
C VAL A 349 7.27 14.19 -12.46
N ILE A 350 6.97 15.30 -13.11
CA ILE A 350 6.62 15.35 -14.55
C ILE A 350 7.71 14.80 -15.46
N GLU A 351 8.96 15.13 -15.22
CA GLU A 351 10.05 14.68 -16.09
C GLU A 351 10.21 13.17 -16.12
N ARG A 352 10.17 12.52 -14.94
CA ARG A 352 10.23 11.05 -14.82
C ARG A 352 8.98 10.42 -15.44
N ALA A 353 7.82 11.01 -15.19
CA ALA A 353 6.56 10.51 -15.73
C ALA A 353 6.54 10.55 -17.26
N LEU A 354 7.09 11.58 -17.89
CA LEU A 354 7.24 11.67 -19.35
C LEU A 354 8.24 10.65 -19.89
N THR A 355 9.33 10.41 -19.19
CA THR A 355 10.31 9.38 -19.55
C THR A 355 9.67 7.98 -19.53
N ASP A 356 8.95 7.64 -18.44
CA ASP A 356 8.23 6.37 -18.32
C ASP A 356 7.13 6.23 -19.40
N HIS A 357 6.46 7.33 -19.71
CA HIS A 357 5.46 7.36 -20.78
C HIS A 357 6.08 7.04 -22.15
N ILE A 358 7.19 7.69 -22.51
CA ILE A 358 7.90 7.43 -23.78
C ILE A 358 8.39 5.99 -23.83
N ASN A 359 8.89 5.44 -22.72
CA ASN A 359 9.33 4.04 -22.61
C ASN A 359 8.17 3.04 -22.78
N LEU A 360 6.94 3.44 -22.48
CA LEU A 360 5.76 2.59 -22.66
C LEU A 360 5.18 2.67 -24.06
N PHE A 361 5.00 3.91 -24.59
CA PHE A 361 4.27 4.16 -25.83
C PHE A 361 5.18 4.34 -27.06
N GLY A 362 6.49 4.52 -26.88
CA GLY A 362 7.45 4.81 -27.95
C GLY A 362 7.39 6.25 -28.47
N HIS A 363 6.55 7.08 -27.90
CA HIS A 363 6.40 8.50 -28.27
C HIS A 363 5.96 9.35 -27.08
N PRO A 364 6.23 10.66 -27.08
CA PRO A 364 5.71 11.58 -26.06
C PRO A 364 4.20 11.80 -26.19
N PRO A 365 3.51 12.21 -25.11
CA PRO A 365 2.12 12.61 -25.19
C PRO A 365 1.98 13.95 -25.93
N LYS A 366 1.07 14.03 -26.90
CA LYS A 366 0.73 15.31 -27.58
C LYS A 366 -0.01 16.28 -26.64
N LYS A 367 -0.76 15.76 -25.68
CA LYS A 367 -1.56 16.53 -24.73
C LYS A 367 -1.25 16.09 -23.32
N LEU A 368 -0.80 17.04 -22.48
CA LEU A 368 -0.51 16.81 -21.07
C LEU A 368 -1.31 17.79 -20.22
N THR A 369 -1.92 17.31 -19.16
CA THR A 369 -2.57 18.17 -18.16
C THR A 369 -2.35 17.64 -16.75
N ALA A 370 -2.23 18.55 -15.78
CA ALA A 370 -2.04 18.23 -14.38
C ALA A 370 -2.64 19.31 -13.47
N ASP A 371 -2.73 19.04 -12.16
CA ASP A 371 -3.15 20.05 -11.20
C ASP A 371 -2.11 21.19 -11.11
N ARG A 372 -2.55 22.35 -10.62
CA ARG A 372 -1.71 23.56 -10.46
C ARG A 372 -0.43 23.33 -9.64
N ARG A 373 -0.40 22.32 -8.76
CA ARG A 373 0.76 21.97 -7.94
C ARG A 373 1.92 21.38 -8.77
N TYR A 374 1.64 20.86 -9.94
CA TYR A 374 2.66 20.38 -10.88
C TYR A 374 3.31 21.50 -11.67
N PHE A 375 2.81 22.74 -11.53
CA PHE A 375 3.34 23.86 -12.29
C PHE A 375 4.76 24.21 -11.86
N SER A 376 5.68 24.21 -12.82
CA SER A 376 6.94 24.94 -12.82
C SER A 376 7.23 25.33 -14.27
N ALA A 377 7.99 26.42 -14.47
CA ALA A 377 8.43 26.80 -15.81
C ALA A 377 9.28 25.70 -16.47
N ALA A 378 10.09 25.00 -15.67
CA ALA A 378 10.89 23.86 -16.11
C ALA A 378 10.00 22.72 -16.61
N ASN A 379 8.92 22.38 -15.90
CA ASN A 379 8.01 21.29 -16.32
C ASN A 379 7.28 21.58 -17.63
N GLU A 380 6.90 22.83 -17.87
CA GLU A 380 6.30 23.22 -19.15
C GLU A 380 7.31 23.12 -20.30
N LEU A 381 8.55 23.58 -20.07
CA LEU A 381 9.63 23.45 -21.05
C LEU A 381 9.92 21.97 -21.34
N VAL A 382 10.18 21.16 -20.31
CA VAL A 382 10.44 19.71 -20.46
C VAL A 382 9.31 19.00 -21.21
N ALA A 383 8.06 19.34 -20.90
CA ALA A 383 6.91 18.74 -21.58
C ALA A 383 6.83 19.15 -23.06
N SER A 384 7.16 20.40 -23.38
CA SER A 384 7.19 20.91 -24.76
C SER A 384 8.39 20.35 -25.54
N ASP A 385 9.58 20.36 -24.93
CA ASP A 385 10.83 19.89 -25.56
C ASP A 385 10.78 18.39 -25.88
N LYS A 386 10.10 17.60 -25.04
CA LYS A 386 9.85 16.17 -25.30
C LYS A 386 8.72 15.93 -26.33
N GLY A 387 8.15 16.97 -26.95
CA GLY A 387 7.18 16.85 -28.04
C GLY A 387 5.72 17.03 -27.65
N GLY A 388 5.43 17.57 -26.48
CA GLY A 388 4.07 17.95 -26.07
C GLY A 388 3.55 19.14 -26.87
N GLU A 389 2.50 18.94 -27.70
CA GLU A 389 1.89 20.01 -28.48
C GLU A 389 1.02 20.95 -27.64
N LYS A 390 0.35 20.40 -26.62
CA LYS A 390 -0.59 21.13 -25.75
C LYS A 390 -0.38 20.74 -24.29
N VAL A 391 0.25 21.63 -23.51
CA VAL A 391 0.49 21.46 -22.08
C VAL A 391 -0.42 22.38 -21.29
N ALA A 392 -1.35 21.83 -20.52
CA ALA A 392 -2.31 22.60 -19.73
C ALA A 392 -2.10 22.36 -18.23
N ILE A 393 -1.28 23.19 -17.61
CA ILE A 393 -1.05 23.26 -16.16
C ILE A 393 -1.32 24.69 -15.71
N ILE A 394 -2.23 24.87 -14.74
CA ILE A 394 -2.56 26.21 -14.23
C ILE A 394 -1.40 26.78 -13.44
N LYS A 395 -0.88 27.93 -13.87
CA LYS A 395 0.13 28.67 -13.10
C LYS A 395 -0.51 29.25 -11.84
N PRO A 396 0.01 28.96 -10.64
CA PRO A 396 -0.45 29.57 -9.39
C PRO A 396 0.00 31.04 -9.27
N GLY A 397 -0.69 31.84 -8.46
CA GLY A 397 -0.31 33.22 -8.16
C GLY A 397 -0.72 34.23 -9.24
N HIS A 398 0.01 35.35 -9.33
CA HIS A 398 -0.27 36.43 -10.26
C HIS A 398 0.02 36.02 -11.71
N LEU A 399 -0.94 36.29 -12.59
CA LEU A 399 -0.83 35.97 -14.03
C LEU A 399 -0.60 37.25 -14.82
N ASN A 400 0.42 37.24 -15.70
CA ASN A 400 0.60 38.29 -16.73
C ASN A 400 -0.47 38.17 -17.83
N ALA A 401 -0.55 39.17 -18.70
CA ALA A 401 -1.54 39.25 -19.77
C ALA A 401 -1.50 38.01 -20.70
N ALA A 402 -0.30 37.62 -21.15
CA ALA A 402 -0.12 36.46 -22.02
C ALA A 402 -0.63 35.16 -21.37
N ARG A 403 -0.36 34.95 -20.07
CA ARG A 403 -0.83 33.75 -19.36
C ARG A 403 -2.35 33.77 -19.18
N LYS A 404 -2.93 34.94 -18.91
CA LYS A 404 -4.39 35.09 -18.84
C LYS A 404 -5.04 34.74 -20.18
N GLN A 405 -4.44 35.18 -21.30
CA GLN A 405 -4.91 34.85 -22.63
C GLN A 405 -4.79 33.35 -22.94
N LEU A 406 -3.65 32.71 -22.58
CA LEU A 406 -3.45 31.26 -22.71
C LEU A 406 -4.54 30.48 -22.00
N HIS A 407 -4.84 30.81 -20.71
CA HIS A 407 -5.86 30.13 -19.92
C HIS A 407 -7.29 30.32 -20.50
N LYS A 408 -7.53 31.37 -21.30
CA LYS A 408 -8.81 31.60 -22.01
C LYS A 408 -8.96 30.78 -23.29
N GLN A 409 -7.90 30.21 -23.84
CA GLN A 409 -7.93 29.42 -25.05
C GLN A 409 -8.87 28.20 -24.90
N PRO A 410 -9.71 27.92 -25.92
CA PRO A 410 -10.67 26.80 -25.86
C PRO A 410 -10.01 25.46 -25.60
N TRP A 411 -8.86 25.18 -26.23
CA TRP A 411 -8.13 23.93 -26.01
C TRP A 411 -7.60 23.79 -24.59
N PHE A 412 -7.12 24.88 -23.97
CA PHE A 412 -6.62 24.87 -22.59
C PHE A 412 -7.76 24.53 -21.60
N ARG A 413 -8.90 25.21 -21.75
CA ARG A 413 -10.10 24.94 -20.95
C ARG A 413 -10.60 23.51 -21.13
N HIS A 414 -10.62 23.02 -22.38
CA HIS A 414 -11.03 21.65 -22.67
C HIS A 414 -10.13 20.64 -21.96
N LEU A 415 -8.78 20.80 -21.98
CA LEU A 415 -7.86 19.93 -21.28
C LEU A 415 -8.02 20.00 -19.76
N MET A 416 -8.26 21.19 -19.21
CA MET A 416 -8.50 21.34 -17.77
C MET A 416 -9.81 20.67 -17.33
N ASN A 417 -10.86 20.76 -18.13
CA ASN A 417 -12.11 20.03 -17.87
C ASN A 417 -11.90 18.51 -17.96
N TRP A 418 -11.14 18.06 -18.95
CA TRP A 418 -10.79 16.64 -19.07
C TRP A 418 -9.93 16.18 -17.89
N ARG A 419 -9.02 17.00 -17.36
CA ARG A 419 -8.26 16.72 -16.15
C ARG A 419 -9.18 16.39 -14.98
N ALA A 420 -10.24 17.15 -14.77
CA ALA A 420 -11.16 16.92 -13.67
C ALA A 420 -11.70 15.48 -13.60
N GLY A 421 -11.81 14.80 -14.74
CA GLY A 421 -12.23 13.41 -14.80
C GLY A 421 -11.28 12.41 -14.12
N ILE A 422 -10.01 12.78 -13.80
CA ILE A 422 -9.12 11.90 -13.01
C ILE A 422 -9.62 11.74 -11.58
N GLU A 423 -10.30 12.75 -11.03
CA GLU A 423 -10.84 12.73 -9.67
C GLU A 423 -11.86 11.60 -9.49
N GLY A 424 -12.69 11.32 -10.50
CA GLY A 424 -13.62 10.20 -10.52
C GLY A 424 -12.90 8.85 -10.50
N CYS A 425 -11.84 8.72 -11.30
CA CYS A 425 -11.01 7.52 -11.31
C CYS A 425 -10.28 7.29 -9.98
N LEU A 426 -9.67 8.34 -9.42
CA LEU A 426 -9.04 8.28 -8.10
C LEU A 426 -10.05 7.96 -7.00
N SER A 427 -11.25 8.53 -7.05
CA SER A 427 -12.33 8.20 -6.12
C SER A 427 -12.70 6.71 -6.19
N THR A 428 -12.76 6.14 -7.39
CA THR A 428 -13.00 4.71 -7.61
C THR A 428 -11.87 3.87 -7.02
N LEU A 429 -10.60 4.19 -7.32
CA LEU A 429 -9.44 3.53 -6.75
C LEU A 429 -9.44 3.56 -5.23
N LEU A 430 -9.74 4.72 -4.64
CA LEU A 430 -9.75 4.89 -3.19
C LEU A 430 -10.88 4.14 -2.51
N ARG A 431 -12.10 4.16 -3.06
CA ARG A 431 -13.31 3.63 -2.42
C ARG A 431 -13.57 2.18 -2.76
N THR A 432 -13.46 1.82 -4.04
CA THR A 432 -13.80 0.48 -4.52
C THR A 432 -12.60 -0.46 -4.46
N PHE A 433 -11.40 0.02 -4.83
CA PHE A 433 -10.20 -0.81 -4.90
C PHE A 433 -9.30 -0.68 -3.65
N GLY A 434 -9.83 -0.15 -2.55
CA GLY A 434 -9.22 -0.18 -1.23
C GLY A 434 -8.05 0.78 -1.00
N LEU A 435 -7.71 1.67 -1.95
CA LEU A 435 -6.56 2.58 -1.81
C LEU A 435 -6.77 3.71 -0.78
N LYS A 436 -7.94 3.81 -0.13
CA LYS A 436 -8.14 4.79 0.95
C LYS A 436 -7.19 4.52 2.12
N ARG A 437 -6.99 3.24 2.49
CA ARG A 437 -6.09 2.82 3.56
C ARG A 437 -5.48 1.47 3.23
N CYS A 438 -4.15 1.38 3.22
CA CYS A 438 -3.43 0.13 3.06
C CYS A 438 -3.39 -0.61 4.39
N LEU A 439 -3.98 -1.81 4.43
CA LEU A 439 -3.95 -2.69 5.62
C LEU A 439 -2.74 -3.62 5.65
N TRP A 440 -1.90 -3.62 4.60
CA TRP A 440 -0.68 -4.40 4.56
C TRP A 440 0.44 -3.65 5.28
N LYS A 441 1.29 -4.39 5.98
CA LYS A 441 2.37 -3.83 6.79
C LYS A 441 3.70 -3.89 6.07
N SER A 442 4.55 -2.94 6.33
CA SER A 442 5.86 -2.69 5.71
C SER A 442 5.78 -1.91 4.39
N TRP A 443 6.88 -1.21 4.08
CA TRP A 443 7.02 -0.44 2.85
C TRP A 443 6.81 -1.27 1.58
N ASN A 444 7.47 -2.44 1.48
CA ASN A 444 7.35 -3.28 0.29
C ASN A 444 5.92 -3.81 0.10
N SER A 445 5.26 -4.21 1.19
CA SER A 445 3.87 -4.65 1.12
C SER A 445 2.91 -3.50 0.81
N PHE A 446 3.22 -2.28 1.26
CA PHE A 446 2.44 -1.10 0.91
C PHE A 446 2.48 -0.83 -0.60
N ASN A 447 3.66 -0.87 -1.20
CA ASN A 447 3.83 -0.69 -2.66
C ASN A 447 3.11 -1.81 -3.43
N ALA A 448 3.28 -3.06 -3.01
CA ALA A 448 2.57 -4.19 -3.61
C ALA A 448 1.03 -4.05 -3.49
N TYR A 449 0.52 -3.51 -2.37
CA TYR A 449 -0.91 -3.23 -2.21
C TYR A 449 -1.42 -2.19 -3.21
N VAL A 450 -0.66 -1.12 -3.44
CA VAL A 450 -0.98 -0.13 -4.49
C VAL A 450 -0.95 -0.80 -5.86
N GLY A 451 0.08 -1.60 -6.14
CA GLY A 451 0.25 -2.31 -7.41
C GLY A 451 -0.91 -3.25 -7.74
N VAL A 452 -1.33 -4.09 -6.80
CA VAL A 452 -2.46 -5.02 -7.04
C VAL A 452 -3.79 -4.29 -7.22
N SER A 453 -3.97 -3.14 -6.53
CA SER A 453 -5.17 -2.31 -6.71
C SER A 453 -5.22 -1.68 -8.09
N VAL A 454 -4.07 -1.15 -8.58
CA VAL A 454 -3.96 -0.58 -9.93
C VAL A 454 -4.13 -1.66 -11.00
N LEU A 455 -3.47 -2.80 -10.85
CA LEU A 455 -3.63 -3.93 -11.79
C LEU A 455 -5.09 -4.37 -11.90
N THR A 456 -5.78 -4.53 -10.77
CA THR A 456 -7.19 -4.92 -10.74
C THR A 456 -8.10 -3.86 -11.37
N TYR A 457 -7.83 -2.58 -11.10
CA TYR A 457 -8.54 -1.47 -11.73
C TYR A 457 -8.35 -1.49 -13.25
N ASN A 458 -7.12 -1.60 -13.73
CA ASN A 458 -6.80 -1.62 -15.15
C ASN A 458 -7.38 -2.86 -15.87
N LEU A 459 -7.35 -4.04 -15.24
CA LEU A 459 -8.03 -5.23 -15.75
C LEU A 459 -9.52 -4.98 -15.94
N ARG A 460 -10.18 -4.36 -14.97
CA ARG A 460 -11.60 -4.00 -15.09
C ARG A 460 -11.86 -3.05 -16.26
N ILE A 461 -11.06 -1.99 -16.37
CA ILE A 461 -11.24 -0.98 -17.44
C ILE A 461 -10.98 -1.60 -18.81
N LEU A 462 -9.86 -2.31 -18.98
CA LEU A 462 -9.50 -2.93 -20.25
C LEU A 462 -10.51 -4.01 -20.67
N ALA A 463 -10.94 -4.86 -19.74
CA ALA A 463 -11.95 -5.87 -20.00
C ALA A 463 -13.28 -5.25 -20.48
N GLY A 464 -13.70 -4.14 -19.85
CA GLY A 464 -14.87 -3.39 -20.28
C GLY A 464 -14.76 -2.86 -21.72
N HIS A 465 -13.61 -2.28 -22.08
CA HIS A 465 -13.37 -1.81 -23.44
C HIS A 465 -13.31 -2.93 -24.49
N ILE A 466 -12.69 -4.07 -24.17
CA ILE A 466 -12.53 -5.20 -25.11
C ILE A 466 -13.88 -5.87 -25.37
N LEU A 467 -14.71 -6.00 -24.36
CA LEU A 467 -15.99 -6.70 -24.46
C LEU A 467 -17.20 -5.77 -24.64
N GLN A 468 -16.98 -4.45 -24.75
CA GLN A 468 -18.05 -3.44 -24.91
C GLN A 468 -19.14 -3.51 -23.84
N ILE A 469 -18.71 -3.74 -22.58
CA ILE A 469 -19.59 -3.88 -21.41
C ILE A 469 -19.52 -2.61 -20.54
#